data_3b0c40d9e563d84d548021e0b6e388cb
#
_entry.id   3b0c40d9e563d84d548021e0b6e388cb
#
_cell.length_a   1.000
_cell.length_b   1.000
_cell.length_c   1.000
_cell.angle_alpha   90.00
_cell.angle_beta   90.00
_cell.angle_gamma   90.00
#
_symmetry.space_group_name_H-M   'P 1'
#
loop_
_entity.id
_entity.type
_entity.pdbx_description
1 polymer ?
#
loop_
_entity_poly.entity_id
_entity_poly.type
_entity_poly.pdbx_seq_one_letter_code
_entity_poly.pdbx_strand_id
1 'polypeptide(L)'
;DDCRTEGLSPPKTHWARPLDTPPYYAFALRPGITFTYLGLKVNADAAVHFGGRPSDNLFVAGEMMAGNVLGKGYLAGIGMSIGTTFGRIAGLRAAQAAHLLGNENHARI
;
A
#
# COMPACT_ATOMS: atom_id res chain seq x y z
N ASP A 1 6.80 -21.26 18.56
CA ASP A 1 7.24 -20.90 19.91
C ASP A 1 6.01 -20.57 20.75
N ASP A 2 5.77 -21.34 21.82
CA ASP A 2 4.57 -21.25 22.67
C ASP A 2 4.78 -20.33 23.89
N CYS A 3 5.90 -19.58 23.92
CA CYS A 3 6.16 -18.62 24.98
C CYS A 3 5.09 -17.54 24.99
N ARG A 4 4.44 -17.35 26.12
CA ARG A 4 3.32 -16.42 26.33
C ARG A 4 3.56 -15.56 27.57
N THR A 5 2.87 -14.42 27.63
CA THR A 5 2.88 -13.59 28.83
C THR A 5 1.84 -14.09 29.82
N GLU A 6 2.15 -13.98 31.12
CA GLU A 6 1.23 -14.25 32.22
C GLU A 6 0.93 -12.95 32.99
N GLY A 7 -0.31 -12.81 33.43
CA GLY A 7 -0.73 -11.64 34.23
C GLY A 7 -0.85 -10.31 33.46
N LEU A 8 -0.75 -10.30 32.14
CA LEU A 8 -0.89 -9.10 31.31
C LEU A 8 -2.20 -9.12 30.51
N SER A 9 -2.77 -7.94 30.31
CA SER A 9 -3.96 -7.74 29.46
C SER A 9 -3.72 -6.61 28.46
N PRO A 10 -3.86 -6.83 27.16
CA PRO A 10 -4.06 -8.13 26.51
C PRO A 10 -2.81 -9.04 26.61
N PRO A 11 -2.98 -10.34 26.65
CA PRO A 11 -1.86 -11.26 26.70
C PRO A 11 -1.20 -11.41 25.33
N LYS A 12 0.13 -11.58 25.30
CA LYS A 12 0.83 -12.08 24.14
C LYS A 12 0.82 -13.61 24.19
N THR A 13 0.27 -14.26 23.19
CA THR A 13 -0.01 -15.71 23.19
C THR A 13 1.12 -16.56 22.62
N HIS A 14 2.03 -15.95 21.87
CA HIS A 14 3.18 -16.62 21.23
C HIS A 14 4.36 -15.66 21.16
N TRP A 15 5.56 -16.19 21.09
CA TRP A 15 6.81 -15.44 20.89
C TRP A 15 7.09 -14.40 22.00
N ALA A 16 6.61 -14.63 23.22
CA ALA A 16 6.84 -13.78 24.36
C ALA A 16 8.20 -14.10 25.01
N ARG A 17 9.30 -13.78 24.32
CA ARG A 17 10.64 -14.04 24.83
C ARG A 17 11.03 -13.04 25.91
N PRO A 18 11.68 -13.49 27.01
CA PRO A 18 12.18 -12.59 28.01
C PRO A 18 13.34 -11.74 27.46
N LEU A 19 13.48 -10.53 28.00
CA LEU A 19 14.66 -9.67 27.80
C LEU A 19 15.55 -9.85 29.04
N ASP A 20 16.35 -10.90 29.07
CA ASP A 20 17.11 -11.32 30.25
C ASP A 20 18.64 -11.24 30.07
N THR A 21 19.10 -10.83 28.90
CA THR A 21 20.53 -10.75 28.58
C THR A 21 20.97 -9.30 28.32
N PRO A 22 21.79 -8.70 29.18
CA PRO A 22 22.33 -7.36 28.96
C PRO A 22 23.39 -7.35 27.83
N PRO A 23 23.67 -6.16 27.23
CA PRO A 23 23.18 -4.83 27.62
C PRO A 23 21.75 -4.55 27.10
N TYR A 24 20.97 -3.78 27.89
CA TYR A 24 19.62 -3.37 27.53
C TYR A 24 19.63 -2.00 26.88
N TYR A 25 18.79 -1.80 25.88
CA TYR A 25 18.59 -0.53 25.19
C TYR A 25 17.13 -0.11 25.28
N ALA A 26 16.90 1.13 25.70
CA ALA A 26 15.56 1.73 25.76
C ALA A 26 15.46 2.89 24.78
N PHE A 27 14.40 2.91 23.98
CA PHE A 27 14.10 3.95 23.01
C PHE A 27 12.77 4.60 23.34
N ALA A 28 12.75 5.94 23.38
CA ALA A 28 11.52 6.69 23.54
C ALA A 28 10.72 6.63 22.22
N LEU A 29 9.52 6.09 22.27
CA LEU A 29 8.63 5.98 21.14
C LEU A 29 7.46 6.95 21.26
N ARG A 30 6.98 7.44 20.12
CA ARG A 30 5.76 8.23 20.03
C ARG A 30 4.86 7.62 18.95
N PRO A 31 3.53 7.68 19.09
CA PRO A 31 2.61 7.30 18.04
C PRO A 31 2.85 8.13 16.76
N GLY A 32 2.70 7.51 15.60
CA GLY A 32 2.80 8.16 14.31
C GLY A 32 1.95 7.41 13.29
N ILE A 33 1.68 8.04 12.16
CA ILE A 33 1.01 7.42 11.03
C ILE A 33 2.06 7.12 9.97
N THR A 34 2.24 5.83 9.66
CA THR A 34 3.18 5.36 8.64
C THR A 34 2.48 4.79 7.43
N PHE A 35 1.17 4.58 7.51
CA PHE A 35 0.35 4.03 6.45
C PHE A 35 -1.10 4.47 6.62
N THR A 36 -1.79 4.76 5.52
CA THR A 36 -3.20 5.14 5.51
C THR A 36 -3.98 4.38 4.45
N TYR A 37 -5.27 4.15 4.72
CA TYR A 37 -6.20 3.54 3.77
C TYR A 37 -7.05 4.58 3.03
N LEU A 38 -6.93 5.84 3.40
CA LEU A 38 -7.56 6.94 2.69
C LEU A 38 -6.74 7.26 1.43
N GLY A 39 -7.40 7.27 0.27
CA GLY A 39 -6.70 7.51 -0.98
C GLY A 39 -7.65 7.57 -2.16
N LEU A 40 -7.08 7.48 -3.36
CA LEU A 40 -7.82 7.55 -4.60
C LEU A 40 -8.47 6.20 -4.94
N LYS A 41 -9.70 6.27 -5.44
CA LYS A 41 -10.35 5.09 -6.00
C LYS A 41 -9.78 4.80 -7.38
N VAL A 42 -9.39 3.55 -7.61
CA VAL A 42 -8.88 3.09 -8.90
C VAL A 42 -9.61 1.81 -9.34
N ASN A 43 -9.52 1.50 -10.64
CA ASN A 43 -9.92 0.20 -11.18
C ASN A 43 -8.73 -0.79 -11.20
N ALA A 44 -8.94 -1.97 -11.78
CA ALA A 44 -7.91 -3.00 -11.91
C ALA A 44 -6.72 -2.58 -12.81
N ASP A 45 -6.91 -1.57 -13.64
CA ASP A 45 -5.87 -0.99 -14.51
C ASP A 45 -5.11 0.17 -13.83
N ALA A 46 -5.32 0.38 -12.52
CA ALA A 46 -4.77 1.48 -11.75
C ALA A 46 -5.23 2.88 -12.19
N ALA A 47 -6.25 2.98 -13.04
CA ALA A 47 -6.81 4.25 -13.50
C ALA A 47 -7.66 4.90 -12.40
N VAL A 48 -7.42 6.18 -12.14
CA VAL A 48 -8.14 6.96 -11.13
C VAL A 48 -9.57 7.23 -11.56
N HIS A 49 -10.52 7.11 -10.63
CA HIS A 49 -11.92 7.40 -10.88
C HIS A 49 -12.25 8.87 -10.60
N PHE A 50 -12.86 9.53 -11.58
CA PHE A 50 -13.49 10.84 -11.46
C PHE A 50 -14.97 10.76 -11.81
N GLY A 51 -15.84 11.19 -10.91
CA GLY A 51 -17.30 11.17 -11.15
C GLY A 51 -17.83 9.76 -11.49
N GLY A 52 -17.20 8.71 -10.94
CA GLY A 52 -17.60 7.32 -11.16
C GLY A 52 -17.02 6.68 -12.43
N ARG A 53 -16.24 7.40 -13.23
CA ARG A 53 -15.60 6.88 -14.46
C ARG A 53 -14.07 6.81 -14.27
N PRO A 54 -13.40 5.77 -14.79
CA PRO A 54 -11.96 5.72 -14.81
C PRO A 54 -11.38 6.80 -15.74
N SER A 55 -10.25 7.35 -15.36
CA SER A 55 -9.49 8.28 -16.20
C SER A 55 -8.75 7.54 -17.31
N ASP A 56 -8.66 8.16 -18.50
CA ASP A 56 -7.94 7.60 -19.62
C ASP A 56 -6.43 7.86 -19.58
N ASN A 57 -5.98 8.81 -18.72
CA ASN A 57 -4.59 9.29 -18.71
C ASN A 57 -4.00 9.53 -17.32
N LEU A 58 -4.72 9.19 -16.25
CA LEU A 58 -4.22 9.33 -14.88
C LEU A 58 -4.26 7.99 -14.15
N PHE A 59 -3.09 7.53 -13.75
CA PHE A 59 -2.89 6.26 -13.07
C PHE A 59 -2.19 6.48 -11.74
N VAL A 60 -2.53 5.65 -10.75
CA VAL A 60 -1.99 5.76 -9.39
C VAL A 60 -1.61 4.38 -8.87
N ALA A 61 -0.51 4.33 -8.11
CA ALA A 61 -0.04 3.12 -7.45
C ALA A 61 0.45 3.41 -6.03
N GLY A 62 0.64 2.36 -5.24
CA GLY A 62 1.19 2.44 -3.89
C GLY A 62 0.17 2.89 -2.86
N GLU A 63 0.65 3.58 -1.82
CA GLU A 63 -0.18 3.96 -0.68
C GLU A 63 -1.36 4.85 -1.05
N MET A 64 -1.22 5.71 -2.06
CA MET A 64 -2.31 6.58 -2.54
C MET A 64 -3.56 5.83 -3.02
N MET A 65 -3.46 4.53 -3.29
CA MET A 65 -4.59 3.70 -3.70
C MET A 65 -4.79 2.47 -2.81
N ALA A 66 -4.04 2.37 -1.72
CA ALA A 66 -4.00 1.19 -0.86
C ALA A 66 -5.37 0.78 -0.30
N GLY A 67 -6.27 1.73 -0.04
CA GLY A 67 -7.63 1.49 0.41
C GLY A 67 -8.52 0.68 -0.55
N ASN A 68 -8.12 0.55 -1.83
CA ASN A 68 -8.80 -0.34 -2.78
C ASN A 68 -8.44 -1.82 -2.56
N VAL A 69 -7.35 -2.09 -1.87
CA VAL A 69 -6.83 -3.45 -1.63
C VAL A 69 -6.97 -3.86 -0.17
N LEU A 70 -6.64 -2.96 0.75
CA LEU A 70 -6.65 -3.23 2.18
C LEU A 70 -7.40 -2.11 2.91
N GLY A 71 -8.54 -2.43 3.51
CA GLY A 71 -9.40 -1.44 4.21
C GLY A 71 -9.36 -1.54 5.72
N LYS A 72 -8.72 -2.57 6.29
CA LYS A 72 -8.70 -2.81 7.74
C LYS A 72 -7.47 -3.61 8.16
N GLY A 73 -6.91 -3.25 9.31
CA GLY A 73 -5.70 -3.89 9.85
C GLY A 73 -4.46 -3.53 9.04
N TYR A 74 -3.32 -4.11 9.39
CA TYR A 74 -2.06 -3.95 8.67
C TYR A 74 -1.40 -5.32 8.48
N LEU A 75 -0.91 -5.57 7.29
CA LEU A 75 -0.16 -6.77 6.96
C LEU A 75 1.26 -6.37 6.56
N ALA A 76 2.27 -6.95 7.23
CA ALA A 76 3.66 -6.67 6.90
C ALA A 76 3.97 -6.98 5.43
N GLY A 77 4.62 -6.05 4.75
CA GLY A 77 4.94 -6.15 3.32
C GLY A 77 3.83 -5.73 2.36
N ILE A 78 2.61 -5.42 2.86
CA ILE A 78 1.48 -5.05 1.98
C ILE A 78 1.76 -3.79 1.17
N GLY A 79 2.41 -2.78 1.75
CA GLY A 79 2.76 -1.54 1.06
C GLY A 79 3.67 -1.81 -0.14
N MET A 80 4.70 -2.64 0.04
CA MET A 80 5.60 -3.07 -1.04
C MET A 80 4.85 -3.86 -2.12
N SER A 81 3.97 -4.78 -1.72
CA SER A 81 3.17 -5.60 -2.63
C SER A 81 2.23 -4.76 -3.47
N ILE A 82 1.52 -3.80 -2.88
CA ILE A 82 0.66 -2.86 -3.59
C ILE A 82 1.50 -1.99 -4.54
N GLY A 83 2.60 -1.41 -4.04
CA GLY A 83 3.46 -0.53 -4.83
C GLY A 83 4.06 -1.20 -6.05
N THR A 84 4.60 -2.40 -5.89
CA THR A 84 5.23 -3.15 -7.00
C THR A 84 4.21 -3.65 -8.02
N THR A 85 3.10 -4.22 -7.54
CA THR A 85 2.06 -4.78 -8.41
C THR A 85 1.38 -3.67 -9.21
N PHE A 86 0.81 -2.68 -8.53
CA PHE A 86 0.09 -1.60 -9.20
C PHE A 86 1.01 -0.60 -9.89
N GLY A 87 2.27 -0.43 -9.44
CA GLY A 87 3.28 0.34 -10.16
C GLY A 87 3.57 -0.22 -11.54
N ARG A 88 3.69 -1.54 -11.66
CA ARG A 88 3.85 -2.22 -12.94
C ARG A 88 2.62 -2.05 -13.83
N ILE A 89 1.42 -2.22 -13.28
CA ILE A 89 0.16 -2.05 -14.03
C ILE A 89 0.01 -0.60 -14.51
N ALA A 90 0.15 0.37 -13.60
CA ALA A 90 0.06 1.79 -13.91
C ALA A 90 1.04 2.22 -14.98
N GLY A 91 2.31 1.79 -14.89
CA GLY A 91 3.33 2.08 -15.89
C GLY A 91 2.98 1.53 -17.27
N LEU A 92 2.51 0.27 -17.33
CA LEU A 92 2.07 -0.33 -18.60
C LEU A 92 0.88 0.42 -19.22
N ARG A 93 -0.14 0.74 -18.41
CA ARG A 93 -1.34 1.46 -18.89
C ARG A 93 -1.03 2.90 -19.30
N ALA A 94 -0.19 3.60 -18.56
CA ALA A 94 0.27 4.93 -18.92
C ALA A 94 1.01 4.94 -20.27
N ALA A 95 1.90 3.99 -20.51
CA ALA A 95 2.62 3.86 -21.77
C ALA A 95 1.66 3.57 -22.94
N GLN A 96 0.67 2.69 -22.75
CA GLN A 96 -0.36 2.39 -23.75
C GLN A 96 -1.22 3.63 -24.06
N ALA A 97 -1.67 4.37 -23.05
CA ALA A 97 -2.44 5.60 -23.22
C ALA A 97 -1.65 6.67 -23.99
N ALA A 98 -0.38 6.88 -23.63
CA ALA A 98 0.49 7.82 -24.34
C ALA A 98 0.71 7.46 -25.81
N HIS A 99 0.82 6.16 -26.12
CA HIS A 99 1.00 5.70 -27.51
C HIS A 99 -0.26 5.93 -28.36
N LEU A 100 -1.45 5.70 -27.79
CA LEU A 100 -2.72 5.97 -28.48
C LEU A 100 -2.89 7.46 -28.78
N LEU A 101 -2.63 8.33 -27.81
CA LEU A 101 -2.68 9.79 -27.98
C LEU A 101 -1.66 10.29 -29.01
N GLY A 102 -0.48 9.69 -29.08
CA GLY A 102 0.54 10.02 -30.08
C GLY A 102 0.07 9.68 -31.51
N ASN A 103 -0.58 8.54 -31.69
CA ASN A 103 -1.08 8.12 -33.00
C ASN A 103 -2.26 8.97 -33.51
N GLU A 104 -3.16 9.40 -32.61
CA GLU A 104 -4.27 10.28 -32.99
C GLU A 104 -3.80 11.65 -33.47
N ASN A 105 -2.73 12.18 -32.90
CA ASN A 105 -2.14 13.45 -33.32
C ASN A 105 -1.44 13.36 -34.69
N HIS A 106 -0.90 12.21 -35.04
CA HIS A 106 -0.30 12.00 -36.38
C HIS A 106 -1.34 11.76 -37.48
N ALA A 107 -2.53 11.29 -37.13
CA ALA A 107 -3.62 11.06 -38.10
C ALA A 107 -4.40 12.33 -38.46
N ARG A 108 -4.13 13.46 -37.78
CA ARG A 108 -4.79 14.75 -37.99
C ARG A 108 -3.96 15.77 -38.83
N ILE A 109 -2.78 15.36 -39.29
CA ILE A 109 -1.94 16.12 -40.22
C ILE A 109 -2.07 15.52 -41.60
#